data_50a16652748bf2ccda975ea4e4beda29
#
_entry.id   50a16652748bf2ccda975ea4e4beda29
#
_cell.length_a   1.000
_cell.length_b   1.000
_cell.length_c   1.000
_cell.angle_alpha   90.00
_cell.angle_beta   90.00
_cell.angle_gamma   90.00
#
_symmetry.space_group_name_H-M   'P 1'
#
loop_
_entity.id
_entity.type
_entity.pdbx_description
1 polymer ?
#
loop_
_entity_poly.entity_id
_entity_poly.type
_entity_poly.pdbx_seq_one_letter_code
_entity_poly.pdbx_strand_id
1 'polypeptide(L)'
;MTSLLSHISAFEYWRHVGTPGFIVPEPSRTTIAPPNFTVSDFDWLVNTSALSRPLHGLTSIKHKRTNEPAVRHVAYQELPFGSVCSISPEQRITSPELTIIQIAPLLSFTELVCIICEFCGLFTINESLENPLVKRAPLTSVAKIAAFCQRAKGLTGVAKAAKATKYAHDRSRSPMETATILLFTLPQQRGGYSLSGARLNRKITLSPKARKMAGIDRLEPDIAWPKAKIIVEYDSKAFHNQEVRISNDARRKMPSRLRASRS
;
A
#
# COMPACT_ATOMS: atom_id res chain seq x y z
N MET A 1 -8.66 13.13 26.63
CA MET A 1 -8.23 14.04 25.53
C MET A 1 -7.94 13.19 24.31
N THR A 2 -8.15 13.66 23.11
CA THR A 2 -7.93 12.85 21.91
C THR A 2 -6.55 13.16 21.32
N SER A 3 -5.75 12.15 21.02
CA SER A 3 -4.47 12.28 20.33
C SER A 3 -4.55 11.75 18.91
N LEU A 4 -3.84 12.38 17.95
CA LEU A 4 -3.86 12.02 16.53
C LEU A 4 -2.45 11.63 16.06
N LEU A 5 -2.24 10.34 15.84
CA LEU A 5 -1.03 9.77 15.27
C LEU A 5 -0.90 10.16 13.79
N SER A 6 0.30 10.50 13.33
CA SER A 6 0.51 11.01 11.98
C SER A 6 1.89 10.66 11.40
N HIS A 7 2.13 11.02 10.13
CA HIS A 7 3.44 10.90 9.47
C HIS A 7 4.05 9.49 9.61
N ILE A 8 5.30 9.38 10.08
CA ILE A 8 6.04 8.11 10.21
C ILE A 8 5.32 7.14 11.15
N SER A 9 4.86 7.62 12.32
CA SER A 9 4.18 6.73 13.27
C SER A 9 2.84 6.22 12.76
N ALA A 10 2.10 7.02 11.99
CA ALA A 10 0.90 6.52 11.31
C ALA A 10 1.25 5.51 10.21
N PHE A 11 2.32 5.74 9.45
CA PHE A 11 2.80 4.80 8.44
C PHE A 11 3.20 3.45 9.06
N GLU A 12 3.95 3.46 10.15
CA GLU A 12 4.32 2.25 10.88
C GLU A 12 3.08 1.51 11.39
N TYR A 13 2.12 2.21 12.00
CA TYR A 13 0.86 1.60 12.44
C TYR A 13 0.13 0.90 11.29
N TRP A 14 -0.03 1.59 10.15
CA TRP A 14 -0.70 1.02 8.98
C TRP A 14 -0.02 -0.23 8.44
N ARG A 15 1.29 -0.36 8.60
CA ARG A 15 2.03 -1.59 8.26
C ARG A 15 1.72 -2.75 9.20
N HIS A 16 1.40 -2.48 10.44
CA HIS A 16 1.01 -3.51 11.41
C HIS A 16 -0.47 -3.95 11.28
N VAL A 17 -1.33 -3.17 10.62
CA VAL A 17 -2.72 -3.56 10.38
C VAL A 17 -2.78 -4.86 9.57
N GLY A 18 -3.51 -5.84 10.10
CA GLY A 18 -3.58 -7.20 9.57
C GLY A 18 -2.69 -8.21 10.30
N THR A 19 -1.90 -7.75 11.28
CA THR A 19 -1.16 -8.61 12.20
C THR A 19 -1.89 -8.73 13.55
N PRO A 20 -1.68 -9.79 14.33
CA PRO A 20 -2.31 -9.95 15.64
C PRO A 20 -2.06 -8.74 16.55
N GLY A 21 -3.08 -8.29 17.25
CA GLY A 21 -3.03 -7.15 18.18
C GLY A 21 -3.28 -5.78 17.52
N PHE A 22 -3.34 -5.68 16.19
CA PHE A 22 -3.62 -4.43 15.49
C PHE A 22 -5.01 -4.44 14.86
N ILE A 23 -5.85 -3.51 15.31
CA ILE A 23 -7.19 -3.32 14.76
C ILE A 23 -7.13 -2.47 13.48
N VAL A 24 -8.11 -2.65 12.61
CA VAL A 24 -8.33 -1.76 11.48
C VAL A 24 -9.04 -0.51 11.98
N PRO A 25 -8.42 0.70 11.91
CA PRO A 25 -9.06 1.92 12.37
C PRO A 25 -10.29 2.27 11.54
N GLU A 26 -11.34 2.73 12.19
CA GLU A 26 -12.59 3.11 11.53
C GLU A 26 -12.53 4.55 10.98
N PRO A 27 -13.11 4.83 9.79
CA PRO A 27 -13.18 6.19 9.26
C PRO A 27 -13.90 7.14 10.22
N SER A 28 -13.29 8.30 10.50
CA SER A 28 -13.87 9.35 11.32
C SER A 28 -14.37 10.52 10.45
N ARG A 29 -15.42 11.19 10.88
CA ARG A 29 -15.93 12.43 10.23
C ARG A 29 -15.17 13.68 10.64
N THR A 30 -14.23 13.56 11.59
CA THR A 30 -13.45 14.68 12.11
C THR A 30 -12.53 15.26 11.01
N THR A 31 -12.59 16.58 10.85
CA THR A 31 -11.71 17.35 9.95
C THR A 31 -10.75 18.26 10.72
N ILE A 32 -10.86 18.33 12.04
CA ILE A 32 -10.04 19.17 12.89
C ILE A 32 -9.03 18.29 13.66
N ALA A 33 -7.76 18.66 13.58
CA ALA A 33 -6.73 18.05 14.41
C ALA A 33 -6.97 18.43 15.90
N PRO A 34 -6.68 17.52 16.85
CA PRO A 34 -6.81 17.85 18.28
C PRO A 34 -5.80 18.93 18.69
N PRO A 35 -6.08 19.68 19.75
CA PRO A 35 -5.15 20.72 20.23
C PRO A 35 -3.85 20.13 20.79
N ASN A 36 -3.88 18.91 21.32
CA ASN A 36 -2.78 18.25 21.99
C ASN A 36 -2.43 16.91 21.36
N PHE A 37 -1.20 16.45 21.60
CA PHE A 37 -0.73 15.10 21.31
C PHE A 37 0.05 14.60 22.53
N THR A 38 -0.41 13.51 23.10
CA THR A 38 0.15 12.88 24.30
C THR A 38 0.77 11.55 23.93
N VAL A 39 2.04 11.35 24.27
CA VAL A 39 2.79 10.13 23.93
C VAL A 39 2.23 8.91 24.66
N SER A 40 1.87 9.08 25.94
CA SER A 40 1.36 7.98 26.77
C SER A 40 0.05 7.37 26.22
N ASP A 41 -0.72 8.10 25.41
CA ASP A 41 -1.89 7.53 24.74
C ASP A 41 -1.51 6.35 23.81
N PHE A 42 -0.24 6.27 23.40
CA PHE A 42 0.28 5.25 22.47
C PHE A 42 1.42 4.39 23.04
N ASP A 43 1.63 4.40 24.38
CA ASP A 43 2.72 3.65 25.01
C ASP A 43 2.62 2.13 24.73
N TRP A 44 1.43 1.57 24.63
CA TRP A 44 1.23 0.18 24.27
C TRP A 44 1.79 -0.19 22.89
N LEU A 45 1.72 0.72 21.90
CA LEU A 45 2.30 0.53 20.57
C LEU A 45 3.83 0.58 20.59
N VAL A 46 4.40 1.47 21.41
CA VAL A 46 5.84 1.58 21.58
C VAL A 46 6.40 0.36 22.31
N ASN A 47 5.70 -0.09 23.36
CA ASN A 47 6.10 -1.26 24.13
C ASN A 47 6.05 -2.58 23.33
N THR A 48 5.24 -2.63 22.28
CA THR A 48 5.22 -3.77 21.34
C THR A 48 6.26 -3.63 20.22
N SER A 49 7.13 -2.60 20.27
CA SER A 49 8.09 -2.26 19.19
C SER A 49 7.45 -2.01 17.81
N ALA A 50 6.16 -1.74 17.79
CA ALA A 50 5.42 -1.48 16.56
C ALA A 50 5.63 -0.07 16.00
N LEU A 51 5.94 0.89 16.90
CA LEU A 51 6.25 2.27 16.53
C LEU A 51 7.63 2.66 17.03
N SER A 52 8.40 3.30 16.16
CA SER A 52 9.69 3.89 16.53
C SER A 52 9.52 5.23 17.25
N ARG A 53 10.49 5.59 18.11
CA ARG A 53 10.57 6.91 18.71
C ARG A 53 11.47 7.83 17.87
N PRO A 54 11.20 9.14 17.82
CA PRO A 54 10.09 9.88 18.46
C PRO A 54 8.75 9.61 17.79
N LEU A 55 7.65 9.61 18.57
CA LEU A 55 6.30 9.50 17.99
C LEU A 55 5.90 10.78 17.24
N HIS A 56 5.24 10.62 16.12
CA HIS A 56 4.75 11.72 15.30
C HIS A 56 3.24 11.93 15.50
N GLY A 57 2.87 13.11 16.02
CA GLY A 57 1.49 13.52 16.24
C GLY A 57 1.11 14.74 15.40
N LEU A 58 -0.20 14.88 15.10
CA LEU A 58 -0.77 16.05 14.43
C LEU A 58 -1.63 16.84 15.42
N THR A 59 -1.40 18.15 15.51
CA THR A 59 -2.10 19.05 16.42
C THR A 59 -2.65 20.28 15.66
N SER A 60 -3.68 20.93 16.20
CA SER A 60 -4.22 22.18 15.63
C SER A 60 -3.47 23.43 16.08
N ILE A 61 -2.70 23.36 17.16
CA ILE A 61 -1.94 24.49 17.71
C ILE A 61 -0.47 24.14 17.86
N LYS A 62 0.37 25.15 17.79
CA LYS A 62 1.81 25.01 18.01
C LYS A 62 2.11 24.91 19.50
N HIS A 63 2.83 23.86 19.89
CA HIS A 63 3.29 23.65 21.27
C HIS A 63 4.73 24.13 21.46
N LYS A 64 5.03 24.58 22.68
CA LYS A 64 6.43 24.76 23.12
C LYS A 64 7.13 23.39 23.10
N ARG A 65 8.46 23.40 22.92
CA ARG A 65 9.26 22.17 23.02
C ARG A 65 9.06 21.55 24.41
N THR A 66 8.76 20.25 24.41
CA THR A 66 8.68 19.43 25.63
C THR A 66 9.82 18.42 25.61
N ASN A 67 10.15 17.86 26.78
CA ASN A 67 11.16 16.79 26.90
C ASN A 67 10.62 15.43 26.45
N GLU A 68 9.35 15.35 26.03
CA GLU A 68 8.76 14.11 25.52
C GLU A 68 9.35 13.74 24.15
N PRO A 69 9.60 12.45 23.89
CA PRO A 69 10.11 11.97 22.62
C PRO A 69 9.01 11.97 21.55
N ALA A 70 8.56 13.16 21.17
CA ALA A 70 7.49 13.37 20.19
C ALA A 70 7.83 14.50 19.21
N VAL A 71 7.46 14.30 17.95
CA VAL A 71 7.44 15.32 16.90
C VAL A 71 6.00 15.74 16.68
N ARG A 72 5.69 17.00 17.02
CA ARG A 72 4.35 17.58 16.85
C ARG A 72 4.29 18.39 15.55
N HIS A 73 3.53 17.89 14.59
CA HIS A 73 3.22 18.60 13.35
C HIS A 73 1.97 19.44 13.56
N VAL A 74 1.89 20.61 12.90
CA VAL A 74 0.75 21.51 13.09
C VAL A 74 -0.07 21.58 11.81
N ALA A 75 -1.38 21.30 11.95
CA ALA A 75 -2.37 21.56 10.91
C ALA A 75 -3.00 22.92 11.16
N TYR A 76 -2.57 23.94 10.43
CA TYR A 76 -3.07 25.32 10.57
C TYR A 76 -4.47 25.51 9.96
N GLN A 77 -4.98 24.54 9.25
CA GLN A 77 -6.29 24.56 8.59
C GLN A 77 -7.03 23.26 8.81
N GLU A 78 -8.33 23.25 8.51
CA GLU A 78 -9.10 22.03 8.50
C GLU A 78 -8.52 21.00 7.53
N LEU A 79 -8.54 19.75 7.96
CA LEU A 79 -8.13 18.62 7.15
C LEU A 79 -9.24 18.27 6.15
N PRO A 80 -8.93 17.80 4.96
CA PRO A 80 -9.94 17.28 4.04
C PRO A 80 -10.80 16.18 4.68
N PHE A 81 -12.07 16.09 4.31
CA PHE A 81 -12.92 15.00 4.75
C PHE A 81 -12.30 13.63 4.42
N GLY A 82 -12.33 12.70 5.40
CA GLY A 82 -11.69 11.39 5.30
C GLY A 82 -10.20 11.39 5.65
N SER A 83 -9.70 12.43 6.33
CA SER A 83 -8.31 12.53 6.77
C SER A 83 -7.99 11.72 8.03
N VAL A 84 -8.99 11.37 8.82
CA VAL A 84 -8.81 10.82 10.17
C VAL A 84 -9.57 9.51 10.32
N CYS A 85 -8.94 8.54 10.98
CA CYS A 85 -9.56 7.29 11.42
C CYS A 85 -9.45 7.18 12.95
N SER A 86 -10.38 6.46 13.59
CA SER A 86 -10.39 6.22 15.03
C SER A 86 -9.83 4.84 15.33
N ILE A 87 -8.87 4.75 16.24
CA ILE A 87 -8.35 3.50 16.81
C ILE A 87 -9.18 3.16 18.06
N SER A 88 -9.42 4.18 18.90
CA SER A 88 -10.28 4.13 20.10
C SER A 88 -10.96 5.48 20.31
N PRO A 89 -11.79 5.66 21.34
CA PRO A 89 -12.39 6.97 21.64
C PRO A 89 -11.39 8.11 21.81
N GLU A 90 -10.21 7.83 22.39
CA GLU A 90 -9.15 8.80 22.68
C GLU A 90 -8.01 8.78 21.64
N GLN A 91 -7.90 7.73 20.83
CA GLN A 91 -6.79 7.50 19.92
C GLN A 91 -7.25 7.59 18.46
N ARG A 92 -6.66 8.49 17.72
CA ARG A 92 -6.90 8.66 16.29
C ARG A 92 -5.62 8.53 15.49
N ILE A 93 -5.78 8.28 14.21
CA ILE A 93 -4.68 8.14 13.25
C ILE A 93 -5.06 8.84 11.95
N THR A 94 -4.09 9.40 11.26
CA THR A 94 -4.33 9.90 9.90
C THR A 94 -4.67 8.75 8.95
N SER A 95 -5.64 8.97 8.07
CA SER A 95 -6.06 7.96 7.08
C SER A 95 -4.88 7.49 6.21
N PRO A 96 -4.96 6.32 5.57
CA PRO A 96 -3.92 5.85 4.65
C PRO A 96 -3.57 6.90 3.59
N GLU A 97 -4.55 7.59 3.04
CA GLU A 97 -4.39 8.61 2.01
C GLU A 97 -3.64 9.84 2.54
N LEU A 98 -4.01 10.35 3.73
CA LEU A 98 -3.31 11.48 4.32
C LEU A 98 -1.91 11.10 4.77
N THR A 99 -1.74 9.91 5.33
CA THR A 99 -0.42 9.38 5.72
C THR A 99 0.54 9.35 4.53
N ILE A 100 0.11 8.86 3.36
CA ILE A 100 0.90 8.86 2.12
C ILE A 100 1.34 10.28 1.75
N ILE A 101 0.44 11.27 1.84
CA ILE A 101 0.77 12.67 1.54
C ILE A 101 1.80 13.20 2.55
N GLN A 102 1.64 12.90 3.83
CA GLN A 102 2.51 13.38 4.90
C GLN A 102 3.94 12.83 4.82
N ILE A 103 4.10 11.56 4.42
CA ILE A 103 5.43 10.95 4.27
C ILE A 103 6.05 11.20 2.89
N ALA A 104 5.30 11.65 1.91
CA ALA A 104 5.79 11.88 0.55
C ALA A 104 7.04 12.78 0.47
N PRO A 105 7.21 13.85 1.26
CA PRO A 105 8.42 14.66 1.23
C PRO A 105 9.69 13.93 1.68
N LEU A 106 9.54 12.89 2.52
CA LEU A 106 10.65 12.16 3.15
C LEU A 106 11.25 11.07 2.26
N LEU A 107 10.54 10.65 1.22
CA LEU A 107 10.85 9.50 0.38
C LEU A 107 11.37 9.92 -0.99
N SER A 108 12.15 9.08 -1.66
CA SER A 108 12.35 9.20 -3.09
C SER A 108 11.02 8.99 -3.85
N PHE A 109 10.99 9.29 -5.12
CA PHE A 109 9.78 9.08 -5.93
C PHE A 109 9.42 7.59 -6.06
N THR A 110 10.41 6.75 -6.29
CA THR A 110 10.21 5.31 -6.47
C THR A 110 9.77 4.63 -5.18
N GLU A 111 10.39 4.98 -4.04
CA GLU A 111 9.95 4.49 -2.72
C GLU A 111 8.49 4.85 -2.44
N LEU A 112 8.09 6.09 -2.75
CA LEU A 112 6.69 6.52 -2.57
C LEU A 112 5.74 5.70 -3.44
N VAL A 113 6.10 5.40 -4.70
CA VAL A 113 5.30 4.53 -5.57
C VAL A 113 5.19 3.12 -4.99
N CYS A 114 6.29 2.55 -4.48
CA CYS A 114 6.28 1.23 -3.83
C CYS A 114 5.35 1.20 -2.61
N ILE A 115 5.42 2.22 -1.74
CA ILE A 115 4.56 2.32 -0.55
C ILE A 115 3.08 2.46 -0.95
N ILE A 116 2.78 3.25 -1.99
CA ILE A 116 1.40 3.33 -2.50
C ILE A 116 0.93 1.95 -2.99
N CYS A 117 1.76 1.20 -3.71
CA CYS A 117 1.44 -0.17 -4.14
C CYS A 117 1.24 -1.12 -2.95
N GLU A 118 2.03 -0.99 -1.86
CA GLU A 118 1.86 -1.77 -0.63
C GLU A 118 0.52 -1.43 0.04
N PHE A 119 0.17 -0.14 0.17
CA PHE A 119 -1.10 0.29 0.78
C PHE A 119 -2.33 -0.13 -0.04
N CYS A 120 -2.21 -0.18 -1.36
CA CYS A 120 -3.23 -0.67 -2.29
C CYS A 120 -3.15 -2.18 -2.55
N GLY A 121 -2.15 -2.85 -1.97
CA GLY A 121 -1.83 -4.26 -2.16
C GLY A 121 -2.55 -5.19 -1.19
N LEU A 122 -2.35 -6.47 -1.41
CA LEU A 122 -2.89 -7.57 -0.61
C LEU A 122 -1.84 -8.11 0.38
N PHE A 123 -0.83 -7.32 0.69
CA PHE A 123 0.26 -7.65 1.58
C PHE A 123 0.70 -6.43 2.38
N THR A 124 1.47 -6.68 3.43
CA THR A 124 2.32 -5.70 4.12
C THR A 124 3.62 -6.35 4.51
N ILE A 125 4.65 -5.53 4.77
CA ILE A 125 5.94 -5.98 5.30
C ILE A 125 5.97 -5.63 6.78
N ASN A 126 6.10 -6.66 7.63
CA ASN A 126 6.31 -6.50 9.06
C ASN A 126 7.64 -7.14 9.44
N GLU A 127 8.68 -6.30 9.56
CA GLU A 127 10.05 -6.74 9.81
C GLU A 127 10.27 -7.34 11.22
N SER A 128 9.28 -7.15 12.13
CA SER A 128 9.33 -7.74 13.48
C SER A 128 8.96 -9.23 13.50
N LEU A 129 8.48 -9.80 12.38
CA LEU A 129 8.09 -11.19 12.28
C LEU A 129 9.18 -12.01 11.58
N GLU A 130 9.33 -13.28 11.97
CA GLU A 130 10.22 -14.24 11.31
C GLU A 130 9.91 -14.35 9.80
N ASN A 131 8.63 -14.33 9.44
CA ASN A 131 8.20 -14.19 8.04
C ASN A 131 7.60 -12.79 7.85
N PRO A 132 8.38 -11.82 7.31
CA PRO A 132 7.95 -10.43 7.25
C PRO A 132 6.82 -10.16 6.27
N LEU A 133 6.53 -11.07 5.33
CA LEU A 133 5.46 -10.91 4.35
C LEU A 133 4.12 -11.36 4.92
N VAL A 134 3.26 -10.40 5.26
CA VAL A 134 1.92 -10.66 5.82
C VAL A 134 0.86 -10.40 4.76
N LYS A 135 -0.06 -11.34 4.56
CA LYS A 135 -1.25 -11.15 3.71
C LYS A 135 -2.29 -10.33 4.45
N ARG A 136 -2.82 -9.30 3.79
CA ARG A 136 -3.91 -8.48 4.33
C ARG A 136 -4.81 -7.92 3.24
N ALA A 137 -5.98 -7.39 3.63
CA ALA A 137 -6.81 -6.59 2.74
C ALA A 137 -6.13 -5.25 2.41
N PRO A 138 -6.38 -4.65 1.24
CA PRO A 138 -5.87 -3.33 0.91
C PRO A 138 -6.35 -2.28 1.92
N LEU A 139 -5.49 -1.36 2.33
CA LEU A 139 -5.88 -0.23 3.19
C LEU A 139 -6.68 0.81 2.40
N THR A 140 -6.36 0.96 1.12
CA THR A 140 -6.96 1.93 0.22
C THR A 140 -6.87 1.45 -1.23
N SER A 141 -7.05 2.33 -2.21
CA SER A 141 -6.84 2.06 -3.63
C SER A 141 -6.23 3.27 -4.33
N VAL A 142 -5.58 3.04 -5.47
CA VAL A 142 -5.03 4.09 -6.33
C VAL A 142 -6.08 5.16 -6.64
N ALA A 143 -7.33 4.76 -6.92
CA ALA A 143 -8.43 5.68 -7.19
C ALA A 143 -8.80 6.56 -5.97
N LYS A 144 -8.85 5.98 -4.75
CA LYS A 144 -9.13 6.71 -3.51
C LYS A 144 -8.02 7.72 -3.21
N ILE A 145 -6.75 7.33 -3.35
CA ILE A 145 -5.61 8.23 -3.15
C ILE A 145 -5.67 9.39 -4.15
N ALA A 146 -5.92 9.12 -5.43
CA ALA A 146 -6.03 10.15 -6.45
C ALA A 146 -7.15 11.15 -6.13
N ALA A 147 -8.35 10.67 -5.75
CA ALA A 147 -9.48 11.49 -5.35
C ALA A 147 -9.18 12.30 -4.07
N PHE A 148 -8.47 11.71 -3.10
CA PHE A 148 -8.07 12.41 -1.89
C PHE A 148 -7.07 13.53 -2.19
N CYS A 149 -6.08 13.31 -3.04
CA CYS A 149 -5.12 14.33 -3.46
C CYS A 149 -5.81 15.56 -4.09
N GLN A 150 -6.93 15.38 -4.80
CA GLN A 150 -7.71 16.51 -5.35
C GLN A 150 -8.35 17.37 -4.25
N ARG A 151 -8.78 16.77 -3.15
CA ARG A 151 -9.35 17.49 -2.00
C ARG A 151 -8.30 18.07 -1.08
N ALA A 152 -7.10 17.48 -1.06
CA ALA A 152 -5.97 17.83 -0.18
C ALA A 152 -5.04 18.90 -0.79
N LYS A 153 -5.51 19.67 -1.80
CA LYS A 153 -4.71 20.73 -2.43
C LYS A 153 -4.18 21.71 -1.37
N GLY A 154 -2.91 22.08 -1.51
CA GLY A 154 -2.21 22.95 -0.56
C GLY A 154 -1.47 22.23 0.56
N LEU A 155 -1.75 20.95 0.82
CA LEU A 155 -0.96 20.20 1.80
C LEU A 155 0.44 19.86 1.26
N THR A 156 1.43 19.97 2.14
CA THR A 156 2.81 19.57 1.82
C THR A 156 2.86 18.10 1.42
N GLY A 157 3.51 17.80 0.29
CA GLY A 157 3.64 16.43 -0.23
C GLY A 157 2.53 16.01 -1.21
N VAL A 158 1.39 16.72 -1.29
CA VAL A 158 0.26 16.33 -2.15
C VAL A 158 0.65 16.25 -3.63
N ALA A 159 1.42 17.20 -4.15
CA ALA A 159 1.84 17.19 -5.56
C ALA A 159 2.69 15.97 -5.92
N LYS A 160 3.62 15.59 -5.01
CA LYS A 160 4.46 14.41 -5.16
C LYS A 160 3.65 13.13 -5.05
N ALA A 161 2.73 13.03 -4.08
CA ALA A 161 1.84 11.91 -3.90
C ALA A 161 0.92 11.72 -5.12
N ALA A 162 0.28 12.79 -5.61
CA ALA A 162 -0.56 12.74 -6.81
C ALA A 162 0.21 12.28 -8.06
N LYS A 163 1.47 12.72 -8.22
CA LYS A 163 2.33 12.27 -9.31
C LYS A 163 2.71 10.79 -9.18
N ALA A 164 3.07 10.35 -7.98
CA ALA A 164 3.44 8.96 -7.70
C ALA A 164 2.26 7.99 -7.90
N THR A 165 1.05 8.41 -7.50
CA THR A 165 -0.18 7.62 -7.65
C THR A 165 -0.48 7.24 -9.10
N LYS A 166 -0.04 8.02 -10.08
CA LYS A 166 -0.21 7.70 -11.51
C LYS A 166 0.56 6.46 -11.96
N TYR A 167 1.59 6.07 -11.21
CA TYR A 167 2.46 4.92 -11.50
C TYR A 167 2.23 3.75 -10.56
N ALA A 168 1.40 3.93 -9.54
CA ALA A 168 1.08 2.88 -8.59
C ALA A 168 0.04 1.91 -9.15
N HIS A 169 0.03 0.70 -8.59
CA HIS A 169 -0.85 -0.39 -8.99
C HIS A 169 -1.58 -0.96 -7.78
N ASP A 170 -2.87 -1.25 -7.97
CA ASP A 170 -3.67 -1.98 -7.00
C ASP A 170 -3.36 -3.49 -7.04
N ARG A 171 -3.62 -4.19 -5.92
CA ARG A 171 -3.69 -5.65 -5.85
C ARG A 171 -2.36 -6.40 -5.97
N SER A 172 -1.23 -5.75 -5.75
CA SER A 172 0.03 -6.48 -5.57
C SER A 172 -0.07 -7.43 -4.37
N ARG A 173 0.50 -8.63 -4.48
CA ARG A 173 0.52 -9.65 -3.42
C ARG A 173 1.87 -9.82 -2.77
N SER A 174 2.90 -9.18 -3.34
CA SER A 174 4.25 -9.24 -2.81
C SER A 174 5.10 -8.05 -3.26
N PRO A 175 6.20 -7.75 -2.52
CA PRO A 175 7.17 -6.75 -2.95
C PRO A 175 7.77 -7.05 -4.33
N MET A 176 7.96 -8.33 -4.66
CA MET A 176 8.55 -8.74 -5.94
C MET A 176 7.60 -8.54 -7.11
N GLU A 177 6.31 -8.81 -6.95
CA GLU A 177 5.30 -8.42 -7.95
C GLU A 177 5.29 -6.90 -8.15
N THR A 178 5.37 -6.12 -7.06
CA THR A 178 5.47 -4.66 -7.12
C THR A 178 6.71 -4.23 -7.89
N ALA A 179 7.88 -4.74 -7.55
CA ALA A 179 9.14 -4.42 -8.24
C ALA A 179 9.07 -4.77 -9.74
N THR A 180 8.53 -5.94 -10.06
CA THR A 180 8.42 -6.44 -11.45
C THR A 180 7.48 -5.54 -12.28
N ILE A 181 6.30 -5.20 -11.77
CA ILE A 181 5.39 -4.32 -12.54
C ILE A 181 5.94 -2.91 -12.68
N LEU A 182 6.60 -2.37 -11.65
CA LEU A 182 7.22 -1.05 -11.71
C LEU A 182 8.39 -1.02 -12.70
N LEU A 183 9.20 -2.07 -12.77
CA LEU A 183 10.23 -2.21 -13.80
C LEU A 183 9.65 -2.10 -15.20
N PHE A 184 8.51 -2.71 -15.46
CA PHE A 184 7.85 -2.61 -16.77
C PHE A 184 7.19 -1.25 -17.01
N THR A 185 6.58 -0.65 -16.01
CA THR A 185 5.64 0.48 -16.22
C THR A 185 6.21 1.86 -15.91
N LEU A 186 7.24 1.97 -15.06
CA LEU A 186 7.88 3.26 -14.81
C LEU A 186 8.53 3.82 -16.07
N PRO A 187 8.62 5.17 -16.19
CA PRO A 187 9.37 5.81 -17.27
C PRO A 187 10.84 5.40 -17.27
N GLN A 188 11.47 5.41 -18.44
CA GLN A 188 12.89 5.08 -18.61
C GLN A 188 13.81 5.93 -17.72
N GLN A 189 13.52 7.25 -17.57
CA GLN A 189 14.27 8.15 -16.70
C GLN A 189 14.19 7.75 -15.20
N ARG A 190 13.33 6.78 -14.86
CA ARG A 190 13.16 6.21 -13.53
C ARG A 190 13.49 4.71 -13.46
N GLY A 191 14.21 4.21 -14.45
CA GLY A 191 14.68 2.83 -14.51
C GLY A 191 13.65 1.81 -15.00
N GLY A 192 12.52 2.24 -15.58
CA GLY A 192 11.50 1.35 -16.14
C GLY A 192 11.50 1.29 -17.66
N TYR A 193 10.61 0.47 -18.21
CA TYR A 193 10.46 0.28 -19.67
C TYR A 193 9.29 1.05 -20.29
N SER A 194 8.56 1.85 -19.53
CA SER A 194 7.40 2.65 -19.99
C SER A 194 6.26 1.83 -20.63
N LEU A 195 6.11 0.56 -20.31
CA LEU A 195 5.07 -0.32 -20.86
C LEU A 195 3.74 -0.05 -20.17
N SER A 196 2.82 0.62 -20.85
CA SER A 196 1.50 0.96 -20.31
C SER A 196 0.49 -0.18 -20.39
N GLY A 197 -0.58 -0.10 -19.58
CA GLY A 197 -1.72 -1.03 -19.66
C GLY A 197 -1.58 -2.33 -18.87
N ALA A 198 -0.47 -2.52 -18.15
CA ALA A 198 -0.27 -3.64 -17.25
C ALA A 198 -1.32 -3.68 -16.11
N ARG A 199 -1.68 -4.86 -15.66
CA ARG A 199 -2.59 -5.12 -14.54
C ARG A 199 -2.05 -6.26 -13.69
N LEU A 200 -2.03 -6.06 -12.36
CA LEU A 200 -1.66 -7.09 -11.38
C LEU A 200 -2.85 -7.98 -11.04
N ASN A 201 -2.59 -9.27 -10.91
CA ASN A 201 -3.52 -10.26 -10.34
C ASN A 201 -4.95 -10.14 -10.89
N ARG A 202 -5.06 -9.87 -12.20
CA ARG A 202 -6.36 -9.73 -12.87
C ARG A 202 -6.89 -11.07 -13.29
N LYS A 203 -8.11 -11.40 -12.85
CA LYS A 203 -8.83 -12.60 -13.33
C LYS A 203 -9.16 -12.47 -14.81
N ILE A 204 -8.71 -13.43 -15.60
CA ILE A 204 -8.95 -13.54 -17.04
C ILE A 204 -9.82 -14.78 -17.26
N THR A 205 -11.01 -14.59 -17.84
CA THR A 205 -11.87 -15.71 -18.26
C THR A 205 -11.33 -16.29 -19.56
N LEU A 206 -11.09 -17.59 -19.57
CA LEU A 206 -10.59 -18.30 -20.75
C LEU A 206 -11.71 -18.57 -21.77
N SER A 207 -11.36 -18.59 -23.05
CA SER A 207 -12.27 -19.02 -24.12
C SER A 207 -12.66 -20.50 -23.94
N PRO A 208 -13.80 -20.98 -24.49
CA PRO A 208 -14.22 -22.39 -24.37
C PRO A 208 -13.12 -23.39 -24.80
N LYS A 209 -12.41 -23.08 -25.88
CA LYS A 209 -11.30 -23.88 -26.38
C LYS A 209 -10.13 -23.92 -25.37
N ALA A 210 -9.77 -22.74 -24.80
CA ALA A 210 -8.69 -22.66 -23.82
C ALA A 210 -9.05 -23.33 -22.47
N ARG A 211 -10.32 -23.28 -22.04
CA ARG A 211 -10.81 -24.00 -20.86
C ARG A 211 -10.67 -25.51 -21.03
N LYS A 212 -11.12 -26.03 -22.19
CA LYS A 212 -11.01 -27.47 -22.48
C LYS A 212 -9.56 -27.97 -22.47
N MET A 213 -8.63 -27.14 -22.97
CA MET A 213 -7.19 -27.47 -23.01
C MET A 213 -6.49 -27.32 -21.66
N ALA A 214 -6.86 -26.31 -20.88
CA ALA A 214 -6.20 -25.97 -19.62
C ALA A 214 -6.81 -26.69 -18.40
N GLY A 215 -8.05 -27.20 -18.52
CA GLY A 215 -8.79 -27.77 -17.40
C GLY A 215 -9.19 -26.75 -16.31
N ILE A 216 -9.15 -25.46 -16.61
CA ILE A 216 -9.51 -24.36 -15.70
C ILE A 216 -10.35 -23.32 -16.44
N ASP A 217 -11.28 -22.67 -15.73
CA ASP A 217 -12.16 -21.64 -16.30
C ASP A 217 -11.53 -20.26 -16.36
N ARG A 218 -10.65 -19.95 -15.40
CA ARG A 218 -10.05 -18.64 -15.18
C ARG A 218 -8.57 -18.76 -14.92
N LEU A 219 -7.84 -17.77 -15.40
CA LEU A 219 -6.41 -17.58 -15.11
C LEU A 219 -6.27 -16.28 -14.31
N GLU A 220 -5.39 -16.26 -13.32
CA GLU A 220 -5.06 -15.06 -12.54
C GLU A 220 -3.53 -14.90 -12.54
N PRO A 221 -2.94 -14.36 -13.62
CA PRO A 221 -1.50 -14.15 -13.72
C PRO A 221 -1.05 -13.01 -12.83
N ASP A 222 0.22 -13.06 -12.39
CA ASP A 222 0.80 -11.98 -11.58
C ASP A 222 0.72 -10.64 -12.32
N ILE A 223 1.11 -10.60 -13.60
CA ILE A 223 1.01 -9.41 -14.44
C ILE A 223 0.37 -9.77 -15.78
N ALA A 224 -0.53 -8.94 -16.27
CA ALA A 224 -1.14 -9.10 -17.58
C ALA A 224 -1.21 -7.78 -18.35
N TRP A 225 -0.99 -7.85 -19.66
CA TRP A 225 -1.35 -6.81 -20.65
C TRP A 225 -2.53 -7.32 -21.47
N PRO A 226 -3.78 -7.06 -21.05
CA PRO A 226 -4.96 -7.67 -21.69
C PRO A 226 -5.09 -7.33 -23.18
N LYS A 227 -4.75 -6.10 -23.57
CA LYS A 227 -4.80 -5.67 -24.97
C LYS A 227 -3.75 -6.38 -25.84
N ALA A 228 -2.55 -6.56 -25.31
CA ALA A 228 -1.47 -7.29 -26.01
C ALA A 228 -1.59 -8.81 -25.89
N LYS A 229 -2.49 -9.31 -25.03
CA LYS A 229 -2.65 -10.75 -24.70
C LYS A 229 -1.37 -11.39 -24.15
N ILE A 230 -0.57 -10.61 -23.43
CA ILE A 230 0.67 -11.04 -22.79
C ILE A 230 0.42 -11.20 -21.30
N ILE A 231 0.99 -12.25 -20.72
CA ILE A 231 1.05 -12.49 -19.28
C ILE A 231 2.49 -12.71 -18.84
N VAL A 232 2.80 -12.31 -17.62
CA VAL A 232 4.06 -12.57 -16.94
C VAL A 232 3.76 -13.17 -15.58
N GLU A 233 4.43 -14.24 -15.24
CA GLU A 233 4.41 -14.89 -13.92
C GLU A 233 5.78 -14.69 -13.26
N TYR A 234 5.80 -14.26 -12.00
CA TYR A 234 7.00 -14.22 -11.20
C TYR A 234 7.19 -15.59 -10.51
N ASP A 235 8.21 -16.31 -10.95
CA ASP A 235 8.50 -17.66 -10.45
C ASP A 235 9.43 -17.58 -9.23
N SER A 236 8.89 -17.69 -8.03
CA SER A 236 9.68 -17.71 -6.79
C SER A 236 10.01 -19.14 -6.39
N LYS A 237 11.28 -19.52 -6.43
CA LYS A 237 11.76 -20.85 -5.99
C LYS A 237 11.38 -21.19 -4.54
N ALA A 238 11.20 -20.21 -3.68
CA ALA A 238 10.82 -20.41 -2.27
C ALA A 238 9.41 -21.00 -2.07
N PHE A 239 8.52 -20.91 -3.07
CA PHE A 239 7.14 -21.40 -2.98
C PHE A 239 6.89 -22.71 -3.75
N HIS A 240 7.91 -23.26 -4.47
CA HIS A 240 7.73 -24.41 -5.39
C HIS A 240 8.03 -25.77 -4.80
N ASN A 241 8.46 -25.89 -3.55
CA ASN A 241 8.81 -27.17 -2.91
C ASN A 241 7.61 -28.03 -2.46
N GLN A 242 6.39 -27.69 -2.85
CA GLN A 242 5.22 -28.56 -2.64
C GLN A 242 4.76 -29.15 -3.97
N GLU A 243 4.86 -30.47 -4.11
CA GLU A 243 4.53 -31.24 -5.34
C GLU A 243 3.16 -30.88 -5.97
N VAL A 244 2.17 -30.54 -5.15
CA VAL A 244 0.82 -30.13 -5.60
C VAL A 244 0.83 -28.80 -6.35
N ARG A 245 1.78 -27.89 -6.05
CA ARG A 245 1.91 -26.59 -6.76
C ARG A 245 2.59 -26.74 -8.11
N ILE A 246 3.57 -27.61 -8.21
CA ILE A 246 4.28 -27.88 -9.49
C ILE A 246 3.31 -28.38 -10.56
N SER A 247 2.37 -29.27 -10.22
CA SER A 247 1.38 -29.78 -11.16
C SER A 247 0.38 -28.70 -11.63
N ASN A 248 -0.01 -27.78 -10.72
CA ASN A 248 -0.89 -26.66 -11.05
C ASN A 248 -0.19 -25.60 -11.90
N ASP A 249 1.06 -25.32 -11.64
CA ASP A 249 1.87 -24.38 -12.43
C ASP A 249 2.18 -24.93 -13.83
N ALA A 250 2.41 -26.23 -13.99
CA ALA A 250 2.55 -26.86 -15.31
C ALA A 250 1.26 -26.72 -16.13
N ARG A 251 0.07 -26.89 -15.50
CA ARG A 251 -1.22 -26.66 -16.16
C ARG A 251 -1.46 -25.19 -16.52
N ARG A 252 -1.01 -24.24 -15.69
CA ARG A 252 -1.09 -22.79 -15.94
C ARG A 252 -0.16 -22.35 -17.09
N LYS A 253 1.03 -22.95 -17.22
CA LYS A 253 2.01 -22.64 -18.28
C LYS A 253 1.57 -23.17 -19.65
N MET A 254 0.80 -24.23 -19.72
CA MET A 254 0.34 -24.85 -20.95
C MET A 254 -0.42 -23.92 -21.93
N PRO A 255 -1.37 -23.08 -21.47
CA PRO A 255 -2.09 -22.15 -22.37
C PRO A 255 -1.23 -21.03 -22.97
N SER A 256 -0.14 -20.61 -22.32
CA SER A 256 0.74 -19.53 -22.81
C SER A 256 1.65 -20.00 -23.94
N ARG A 257 2.12 -21.24 -23.92
CA ARG A 257 2.95 -21.84 -24.98
C ARG A 257 2.19 -22.01 -26.31
N LEU A 258 0.89 -22.28 -26.24
CA LEU A 258 0.04 -22.46 -27.42
C LEU A 258 -0.36 -21.13 -28.10
N ARG A 259 -0.13 -19.98 -27.47
CA ARG A 259 -0.34 -18.64 -28.05
C ARG A 259 0.88 -18.12 -28.83
N ALA A 260 2.06 -18.62 -28.54
CA ALA A 260 3.31 -18.22 -29.22
C ALA A 260 3.49 -18.88 -30.61
N SER A 261 2.70 -19.88 -30.97
CA SER A 261 2.83 -20.63 -32.24
C SER A 261 1.90 -20.17 -33.36
N ARG A 262 1.44 -18.90 -33.33
CA ARG A 262 0.71 -18.27 -34.47
C ARG A 262 1.18 -16.83 -34.64
N SER A 263 2.27 -16.66 -35.27
CA SER A 263 2.64 -15.55 -36.15
C SER A 263 2.59 -16.02 -37.60
#